data_abf653185231b846df5304bf38e720f5
#
_entry.id   abf653185231b846df5304bf38e720f5
#
_cell.length_a   1.000
_cell.length_b   1.000
_cell.length_c   1.000
_cell.angle_alpha   90.00
_cell.angle_beta   90.00
_cell.angle_gamma   90.00
#
_symmetry.space_group_name_H-M   'P 1'
#
loop_
_entity.id
_entity.type
_entity.pdbx_description
1 polymer ?
#
loop_
_entity_poly.entity_id
_entity_poly.type
_entity_poly.pdbx_seq_one_letter_code
_entity_poly.pdbx_strand_id
1 'polypeptide(L)'
;MVRLQVASDVWAPAGLLSTLQAIETQMGRLRGTEGGPRIIDLDLLMYGDTEMESEYLTLPHPRMLRRAFVLVPLRDVAPKLVFKDGRSIDQVLAGLDYTLDGRNITQK
;
A
#
# COMPACT_ATOMS: atom_id res chain seq x y z
N MET A 1 2.66 7.58 -1.18
CA MET A 1 1.69 6.56 -1.65
C MET A 1 1.15 6.95 -3.01
N VAL A 2 0.89 5.99 -3.83
CA VAL A 2 0.42 6.22 -5.19
C VAL A 2 -0.90 5.48 -5.41
N ARG A 3 -1.85 6.17 -6.04
CA ARG A 3 -3.08 5.57 -6.54
C ARG A 3 -2.99 5.49 -8.05
N LEU A 4 -3.14 4.26 -8.58
CA LEU A 4 -3.09 4.01 -10.02
C LEU A 4 -4.46 3.63 -10.53
N GLN A 5 -4.78 4.05 -11.74
CA GLN A 5 -5.94 3.60 -12.45
C GLN A 5 -5.48 2.66 -13.57
N VAL A 6 -5.90 1.40 -13.50
CA VAL A 6 -5.44 0.37 -14.44
C VAL A 6 -6.62 -0.31 -15.11
N ALA A 7 -6.39 -0.81 -16.32
CA ALA A 7 -7.37 -1.65 -17.01
C ALA A 7 -7.32 -3.05 -16.41
N SER A 8 -8.40 -3.46 -15.72
CA SER A 8 -8.45 -4.72 -15.00
C SER A 8 -8.41 -5.96 -15.91
N ASP A 9 -8.76 -5.81 -17.18
CA ASP A 9 -8.65 -6.86 -18.19
C ASP A 9 -7.21 -7.06 -18.67
N VAL A 10 -6.32 -6.10 -18.44
CA VAL A 10 -4.89 -6.16 -18.80
C VAL A 10 -4.02 -6.45 -17.58
N TRP A 11 -4.36 -5.85 -16.44
CA TRP A 11 -3.55 -5.90 -15.23
C TRP A 11 -4.27 -6.67 -14.11
N ALA A 12 -4.01 -7.97 -14.01
CA ALA A 12 -4.41 -8.74 -12.83
C ALA A 12 -3.51 -8.37 -11.64
N PRO A 13 -3.99 -8.51 -10.39
CA PRO A 13 -3.20 -8.12 -9.22
C PRO A 13 -1.81 -8.76 -9.15
N ALA A 14 -1.71 -10.06 -9.43
CA ALA A 14 -0.42 -10.76 -9.39
C ALA A 14 0.56 -10.26 -10.46
N GLY A 15 0.05 -9.97 -11.67
CA GLY A 15 0.87 -9.40 -12.75
C GLY A 15 1.33 -7.99 -12.43
N LEU A 16 0.47 -7.17 -11.82
CA LEU A 16 0.83 -5.84 -11.38
C LEU A 16 1.91 -5.90 -10.30
N LEU A 17 1.77 -6.78 -9.33
CA LEU A 17 2.79 -6.97 -8.29
C LEU A 17 4.14 -7.36 -8.89
N SER A 18 4.15 -8.31 -9.84
CA SER A 18 5.39 -8.73 -10.50
C SER A 18 6.08 -7.57 -11.21
N THR A 19 5.31 -6.70 -11.86
CA THR A 19 5.83 -5.51 -12.54
C THR A 19 6.42 -4.52 -11.54
N LEU A 20 5.73 -4.29 -10.41
CA LEU A 20 6.23 -3.41 -9.36
C LEU A 20 7.54 -3.94 -8.77
N GLN A 21 7.64 -5.24 -8.55
CA GLN A 21 8.86 -5.88 -8.05
C GLN A 21 10.02 -5.76 -9.05
N ALA A 22 9.73 -5.87 -10.34
CA ALA A 22 10.73 -5.67 -11.39
C ALA A 22 11.25 -4.23 -11.39
N ILE A 23 10.39 -3.25 -11.23
CA ILE A 23 10.77 -1.83 -11.13
C ILE A 23 11.65 -1.61 -9.90
N GLU A 24 11.25 -2.16 -8.75
CA GLU A 24 12.01 -2.06 -7.51
C GLU A 24 13.43 -2.62 -7.68
N THR A 25 13.56 -3.81 -8.28
CA THR A 25 14.84 -4.44 -8.56
C THR A 25 15.68 -3.58 -9.50
N GLN A 26 15.06 -3.05 -10.55
CA GLN A 26 15.76 -2.23 -11.53
C GLN A 26 16.29 -0.93 -10.92
N MET A 27 15.50 -0.29 -10.05
CA MET A 27 15.93 0.91 -9.35
C MET A 27 17.10 0.61 -8.39
N GLY A 28 17.09 -0.52 -7.71
CA GLY A 28 18.19 -0.97 -6.88
C GLY A 28 19.48 -1.19 -7.67
N ARG A 29 19.38 -1.77 -8.85
CA ARG A 29 20.54 -1.98 -9.75
C ARG A 29 21.16 -0.68 -10.23
N LEU A 30 20.34 0.31 -10.57
CA LEU A 30 20.81 1.60 -11.04
C LEU A 30 21.73 2.31 -10.03
N ARG A 31 21.64 1.95 -8.76
CA ARG A 31 22.45 2.53 -7.69
C ARG A 31 23.58 1.60 -7.21
N GLY A 32 23.76 0.43 -7.83
CA GLY A 32 24.86 -0.47 -7.50
C GLY A 32 24.81 -1.08 -6.10
N THR A 33 23.62 -1.18 -5.52
CA THR A 33 23.44 -1.68 -4.16
C THR A 33 22.88 -3.10 -4.15
N GLU A 34 23.61 -4.06 -4.73
CA GLU A 34 23.23 -5.46 -4.55
C GLU A 34 23.44 -5.84 -3.08
N GLY A 35 22.38 -6.33 -2.43
CA GLY A 35 22.43 -6.77 -1.05
C GLY A 35 22.43 -5.68 0.01
N GLY A 36 22.34 -4.40 -0.40
CA GLY A 36 22.22 -3.25 0.51
C GLY A 36 20.77 -2.86 0.79
N PRO A 37 20.55 -1.77 1.55
CA PRO A 37 19.19 -1.25 1.77
C PRO A 37 18.54 -0.89 0.44
N ARG A 38 17.27 -1.28 0.30
CA ARG A 38 16.51 -0.91 -0.91
C ARG A 38 16.24 0.58 -0.92
N ILE A 39 16.40 1.18 -2.09
CA ILE A 39 16.15 2.61 -2.29
C ILE A 39 14.65 2.88 -2.25
N ILE A 40 13.87 1.93 -2.74
CA ILE A 40 12.42 2.00 -2.76
C ILE A 40 11.85 0.62 -2.46
N ASP A 41 10.75 0.62 -1.74
CA ASP A 41 9.99 -0.57 -1.42
C ASP A 41 8.56 -0.36 -1.94
N LEU A 42 8.17 -1.18 -2.91
CA LEU A 42 6.86 -1.06 -3.56
C LEU A 42 5.96 -2.21 -3.14
N ASP A 43 4.89 -1.88 -2.43
CA ASP A 43 3.88 -2.83 -2.00
C ASP A 43 2.54 -2.54 -2.65
N LEU A 44 1.83 -3.60 -3.01
CA LEU A 44 0.44 -3.51 -3.45
C LEU A 44 -0.47 -3.65 -2.24
N LEU A 45 -1.16 -2.56 -1.88
CA LEU A 45 -2.00 -2.50 -0.68
C LEU A 45 -3.43 -2.92 -0.96
N MET A 46 -4.00 -2.44 -2.05
CA MET A 46 -5.38 -2.68 -2.44
C MET A 46 -5.49 -2.71 -3.96
N TYR A 47 -6.43 -3.49 -4.45
CA TYR A 47 -6.81 -3.52 -5.86
C TYR A 47 -8.34 -3.50 -5.95
N GLY A 48 -8.92 -2.28 -5.97
CA GLY A 48 -10.37 -2.10 -5.91
C GLY A 48 -10.95 -2.81 -4.69
N ASP A 49 -12.00 -3.57 -4.90
CA ASP A 49 -12.65 -4.40 -3.87
C ASP A 49 -12.15 -5.84 -3.87
N THR A 50 -11.10 -6.14 -4.61
CA THR A 50 -10.57 -7.49 -4.74
C THR A 50 -10.06 -8.00 -3.40
N GLU A 51 -10.52 -9.19 -3.03
CA GLU A 51 -9.99 -9.95 -1.91
C GLU A 51 -9.28 -11.18 -2.47
N MET A 52 -8.05 -11.39 -2.05
CA MET A 52 -7.34 -12.61 -2.39
C MET A 52 -6.31 -12.93 -1.32
N GLU A 53 -6.04 -14.20 -1.17
CA GLU A 53 -5.01 -14.69 -0.28
C GLU A 53 -4.22 -15.77 -1.01
N SER A 54 -2.95 -15.52 -1.22
CA SER A 54 -2.04 -16.46 -1.86
C SER A 54 -0.69 -16.41 -1.16
N GLU A 55 0.19 -17.31 -1.55
CA GLU A 55 1.55 -17.37 -1.00
C GLU A 55 2.32 -16.08 -1.23
N TYR A 56 2.04 -15.40 -2.36
CA TYR A 56 2.81 -14.23 -2.79
C TYR A 56 2.09 -12.90 -2.59
N LEU A 57 0.77 -12.93 -2.43
CA LEU A 57 -0.01 -11.70 -2.40
C LEU A 57 -1.31 -11.90 -1.63
N THR A 58 -1.54 -11.04 -0.64
CA THR A 58 -2.80 -10.95 0.08
C THR A 58 -3.37 -9.56 -0.12
N LEU A 59 -4.61 -9.48 -0.58
CA LEU A 59 -5.32 -8.21 -0.79
C LEU A 59 -6.65 -8.20 -0.04
N PRO A 60 -6.99 -7.11 0.62
CA PRO A 60 -6.12 -5.97 0.92
C PRO A 60 -4.95 -6.38 1.79
N HIS A 61 -3.88 -5.57 1.81
CA HIS A 61 -2.69 -5.89 2.61
C HIS A 61 -3.10 -6.16 4.07
N PRO A 62 -2.64 -7.29 4.67
CA PRO A 62 -3.25 -7.79 5.91
C PRO A 62 -3.07 -6.89 7.13
N ARG A 63 -2.06 -6.02 7.10
CA ARG A 63 -1.74 -5.16 8.25
C ARG A 63 -2.11 -3.70 8.04
N MET A 64 -2.65 -3.34 6.87
CA MET A 64 -2.83 -1.93 6.52
C MET A 64 -3.81 -1.20 7.46
N LEU A 65 -4.85 -1.89 7.92
CA LEU A 65 -5.88 -1.26 8.77
C LEU A 65 -5.40 -0.95 10.19
N ARG A 66 -4.21 -1.42 10.56
CA ARG A 66 -3.61 -1.21 11.88
C ARG A 66 -2.44 -0.24 11.86
N ARG A 67 -2.09 0.29 10.69
CA ARG A 67 -0.87 1.08 10.51
C ARG A 67 -1.21 2.50 10.05
N ALA A 68 -1.09 3.45 10.98
CA ALA A 68 -1.36 4.85 10.67
C ALA A 68 -0.44 5.37 9.56
N PHE A 69 0.82 4.93 9.51
CA PHE A 69 1.76 5.38 8.47
C PHE A 69 1.38 4.89 7.07
N VAL A 70 0.49 3.90 6.96
CA VAL A 70 -0.12 3.48 5.69
C VAL A 70 -1.42 4.24 5.45
N LEU A 71 -2.29 4.32 6.45
CA LEU A 71 -3.63 4.88 6.31
C LEU A 71 -3.64 6.40 6.13
N VAL A 72 -2.71 7.13 6.74
CA VAL A 72 -2.64 8.58 6.60
C VAL A 72 -2.32 8.99 5.15
N PRO A 73 -1.25 8.46 4.51
CA PRO A 73 -1.03 8.73 3.08
C PRO A 73 -2.13 8.18 2.18
N LEU A 74 -2.73 7.05 2.54
CA LEU A 74 -3.86 6.49 1.79
C LEU A 74 -5.04 7.46 1.78
N ARG A 75 -5.34 8.09 2.90
CA ARG A 75 -6.40 9.10 2.99
C ARG A 75 -6.11 10.29 2.06
N ASP A 76 -4.86 10.68 1.91
CA ASP A 76 -4.48 11.77 1.01
C ASP A 76 -4.80 11.46 -0.45
N VAL A 77 -4.61 10.21 -0.88
CA VAL A 77 -4.86 9.81 -2.27
C VAL A 77 -6.27 9.25 -2.50
N ALA A 78 -6.97 8.89 -1.44
CA ALA A 78 -8.32 8.34 -1.50
C ALA A 78 -9.15 8.76 -0.27
N PRO A 79 -9.48 10.06 -0.14
CA PRO A 79 -10.12 10.59 1.09
C PRO A 79 -11.53 10.07 1.33
N LYS A 80 -12.19 9.58 0.28
CA LYS A 80 -13.57 9.06 0.38
C LYS A 80 -13.63 7.54 0.41
N LEU A 81 -12.49 6.88 0.61
CA LEU A 81 -12.43 5.43 0.60
C LEU A 81 -13.29 4.84 1.72
N VAL A 82 -14.08 3.84 1.36
CA VAL A 82 -14.85 3.01 2.28
C VAL A 82 -14.37 1.58 2.08
N PHE A 83 -13.97 0.94 3.17
CA PHE A 83 -13.53 -0.44 3.14
C PHE A 83 -14.72 -1.39 2.98
N LYS A 84 -14.43 -2.63 2.65
CA LYS A 84 -15.45 -3.62 2.34
C LYS A 84 -16.38 -3.92 3.53
N ASP A 85 -15.90 -3.73 4.75
CA ASP A 85 -16.69 -3.88 5.98
C ASP A 85 -17.61 -2.68 6.26
N GLY A 86 -17.62 -1.67 5.40
CA GLY A 86 -18.47 -0.48 5.53
C GLY A 86 -17.83 0.68 6.27
N ARG A 87 -16.64 0.52 6.85
CA ARG A 87 -15.97 1.61 7.54
C ARG A 87 -15.27 2.53 6.56
N SER A 88 -15.40 3.84 6.78
CA SER A 88 -14.59 4.83 6.05
C SER A 88 -13.15 4.83 6.57
N ILE A 89 -12.24 5.35 5.74
CA ILE A 89 -10.84 5.51 6.15
C ILE A 89 -10.71 6.39 7.40
N ASP A 90 -11.53 7.43 7.50
CA ASP A 90 -11.54 8.29 8.70
C ASP A 90 -11.98 7.54 9.95
N GLN A 91 -12.98 6.66 9.83
CA GLN A 91 -13.43 5.83 10.95
C GLN A 91 -12.33 4.86 11.41
N VAL A 92 -11.63 4.25 10.47
CA VAL A 92 -10.53 3.34 10.81
C VAL A 92 -9.40 4.09 11.51
N LEU A 93 -9.01 5.25 10.98
CA LEU A 93 -7.97 6.08 11.60
C LEU A 93 -8.38 6.56 12.99
N ALA A 94 -9.64 6.91 13.20
CA ALA A 94 -10.14 7.33 14.52
C ALA A 94 -10.00 6.23 15.59
N GLY A 95 -9.97 4.97 15.18
CA GLY A 95 -9.77 3.85 16.08
C GLY A 95 -8.32 3.52 16.41
N LEU A 96 -7.37 4.21 15.79
CA LEU A 96 -5.95 3.98 16.03
C LEU A 96 -5.36 5.03 16.99
N ASP A 97 -4.40 4.60 17.78
CA ASP A 97 -3.66 5.48 18.69
C ASP A 97 -2.40 5.97 17.98
N TYR A 98 -2.48 7.17 17.40
CA TYR A 98 -1.36 7.75 16.68
C TYR A 98 -1.36 9.28 16.83
N THR A 99 -0.21 9.87 16.58
CA THR A 99 -0.03 11.32 16.55
C THR A 99 0.62 11.74 15.25
N LEU A 100 0.25 12.94 14.79
CA LEU A 100 0.87 13.58 13.63
C LEU A 100 1.64 14.81 14.11
N ASP A 101 2.90 14.88 13.69
CA ASP A 101 3.74 16.07 13.92
C ASP A 101 4.37 16.42 12.56
N GLY A 102 3.74 17.34 11.83
CA GLY A 102 4.13 17.61 10.45
C GLY A 102 3.99 16.37 9.59
N ARG A 103 5.12 15.83 9.10
CA ARG A 103 5.15 14.59 8.30
C ARG A 103 5.44 13.35 9.14
N ASN A 104 5.68 13.53 10.43
CA ASN A 104 6.01 12.42 11.30
C ASN A 104 4.75 11.80 11.88
N ILE A 105 4.65 10.49 11.75
CA ILE A 105 3.55 9.69 12.28
C ILE A 105 4.11 8.81 13.37
N THR A 106 3.58 8.94 14.57
CA THR A 106 3.94 8.08 15.71
C THR A 106 2.73 7.29 16.12
N GLN A 107 2.86 6.00 16.21
CA GLN A 107 1.78 5.09 16.59
C GLN A 107 2.22 4.21 17.76
N LYS A 108 1.31 4.07 18.72
CA LYS A 108 1.50 3.17 19.85
C LYS A 108 0.97 1.77 19.55
#